data_55926de664e7deeb8a5adc01ddf15c7f
#
_entry.id   55926de664e7deeb8a5adc01ddf15c7f
#
_cell.length_a   1.000
_cell.length_b   1.000
_cell.length_c   1.000
_cell.angle_alpha   90.00
_cell.angle_beta   90.00
_cell.angle_gamma   90.00
#
_symmetry.space_group_name_H-M   'P 1'
#
loop_
_entity.id
_entity.type
_entity.pdbx_description
1 polymer ?
#
loop_
_entity_poly.entity_id
_entity_poly.type
_entity_poly.pdbx_seq_one_letter_code
_entity_poly.pdbx_strand_id
1 'polypeptide(L)'
;MVTEKKKREVIEQLLLQNYNKYYRLACSYVHNDSDAGDIVQNGAYKAILHSHKIKNIKHAETWLYRIMLNEIFANYRDREAVSLEEVVYEQGKEDTYE
;
A
#
# COMPACT_ATOMS: atom_id res chain seq x y z
N MET A 1 -6.42 24.48 5.26
CA MET A 1 -6.78 23.30 4.49
C MET A 1 -5.55 22.72 3.80
N VAL A 2 -5.42 21.42 3.81
CA VAL A 2 -4.26 20.77 3.24
C VAL A 2 -4.44 20.60 1.74
N THR A 3 -3.45 21.03 0.97
CA THR A 3 -3.53 20.94 -0.48
C THR A 3 -3.18 19.52 -0.93
N GLU A 4 -3.52 19.22 -2.18
CA GLU A 4 -3.14 17.92 -2.75
C GLU A 4 -1.62 17.77 -2.82
N LYS A 5 -0.93 18.87 -3.10
CA LYS A 5 0.53 18.83 -3.13
C LYS A 5 1.09 18.45 -1.76
N LYS A 6 0.52 19.01 -0.71
CA LYS A 6 0.98 18.71 0.64
C LYS A 6 0.72 17.24 0.98
N LYS A 7 -0.45 16.73 0.60
CA LYS A 7 -0.76 15.33 0.86
C LYS A 7 0.24 14.42 0.16
N ARG A 8 0.59 14.74 -1.09
CA ARG A 8 1.57 13.95 -1.80
C ARG A 8 2.93 14.00 -1.13
N GLU A 9 3.34 15.19 -0.68
CA GLU A 9 4.63 15.33 -0.02
C GLU A 9 4.69 14.51 1.25
N VAL A 10 3.61 14.46 2.01
CA VAL A 10 3.58 13.66 3.23
C VAL A 10 3.75 12.19 2.89
N ILE A 11 3.07 11.73 1.85
CA ILE A 11 3.20 10.33 1.45
C ILE A 11 4.62 10.03 0.98
N GLU A 12 5.22 10.94 0.22
CA GLU A 12 6.60 10.75 -0.22
C GLU A 12 7.56 10.64 0.95
N GLN A 13 7.38 11.49 1.95
CA GLN A 13 8.22 11.43 3.13
C GLN A 13 8.06 10.12 3.90
N LEU A 14 6.82 9.69 4.05
CA LEU A 14 6.55 8.43 4.74
C LEU A 14 7.15 7.25 3.98
N LEU A 15 7.11 7.29 2.67
CA LEU A 15 7.71 6.23 1.88
C LEU A 15 9.22 6.18 2.07
N LEU A 16 9.87 7.33 2.08
CA LEU A 16 11.30 7.38 2.30
C LEU A 16 11.68 6.86 3.68
N GLN A 17 10.89 7.24 4.68
CA GLN A 17 11.21 6.86 6.06
C GLN A 17 10.96 5.39 6.31
N ASN A 18 10.00 4.80 5.63
CA ASN A 18 9.54 3.46 5.94
C ASN A 18 9.79 2.44 4.83
N TYR A 19 10.60 2.79 3.85
CA TYR A 19 10.82 1.91 2.71
C TYR A 19 11.26 0.50 3.15
N ASN A 20 12.25 0.44 4.01
CA ASN A 20 12.78 -0.85 4.46
C ASN A 20 11.71 -1.65 5.21
N LYS A 21 10.90 -0.95 6.00
CA LYS A 21 9.84 -1.60 6.73
C LYS A 21 8.86 -2.28 5.78
N TYR A 22 8.46 -1.57 4.75
CA TYR A 22 7.53 -2.14 3.78
C TYR A 22 8.17 -3.26 2.96
N TYR A 23 9.44 -3.09 2.63
CA TYR A 23 10.16 -4.12 1.90
C TYR A 23 10.22 -5.42 2.70
N ARG A 24 10.56 -5.31 3.98
CA ARG A 24 10.60 -6.49 4.83
C ARG A 24 9.24 -7.13 4.99
N LEU A 25 8.22 -6.29 5.11
CA LEU A 25 6.86 -6.80 5.22
C LEU A 25 6.50 -7.60 3.97
N ALA A 26 6.79 -7.06 2.81
CA ALA A 26 6.52 -7.77 1.56
C ALA A 26 7.31 -9.07 1.48
N CYS A 27 8.58 -9.03 1.86
CA CYS A 27 9.40 -10.24 1.84
C CYS A 27 8.84 -11.34 2.73
N SER A 28 8.22 -10.97 3.84
CA SER A 28 7.69 -11.97 4.75
C SER A 28 6.52 -12.73 4.13
N TYR A 29 5.89 -12.16 3.12
CA TYR A 29 4.78 -12.82 2.44
C TYR A 29 5.20 -13.54 1.18
N VAL A 30 6.09 -12.95 0.39
CA VAL A 30 6.39 -13.52 -0.92
C VAL A 30 7.73 -14.26 -0.98
N HIS A 31 8.60 -14.05 -0.01
CA HIS A 31 9.86 -14.78 0.11
C HIS A 31 10.76 -14.66 -1.12
N ASN A 32 10.70 -13.51 -1.77
CA ASN A 32 11.46 -13.28 -3.00
C ASN A 32 11.79 -11.80 -3.07
N ASP A 33 13.09 -11.49 -3.09
CA ASP A 33 13.52 -10.11 -3.04
C ASP A 33 13.01 -9.29 -4.22
N SER A 34 13.04 -9.90 -5.40
CA SER A 34 12.63 -9.19 -6.60
C SER A 34 11.13 -8.87 -6.55
N ASP A 35 10.34 -9.82 -6.14
CA ASP A 35 8.90 -9.60 -6.01
C ASP A 35 8.59 -8.58 -4.93
N ALA A 36 9.31 -8.64 -3.81
CA ALA A 36 9.08 -7.70 -2.74
C ALA A 36 9.37 -6.27 -3.20
N GLY A 37 10.46 -6.10 -3.94
CA GLY A 37 10.78 -4.80 -4.48
C GLY A 37 9.70 -4.26 -5.42
N ASP A 38 9.22 -5.13 -6.29
CA ASP A 38 8.15 -4.74 -7.20
C ASP A 38 6.89 -4.34 -6.46
N ILE A 39 6.55 -5.10 -5.43
CA ILE A 39 5.37 -4.80 -4.63
C ILE A 39 5.48 -3.43 -3.99
N VAL A 40 6.62 -3.14 -3.38
CA VAL A 40 6.78 -1.85 -2.72
C VAL A 40 6.74 -0.72 -3.73
N GLN A 41 7.36 -0.89 -4.88
CA GLN A 41 7.33 0.14 -5.91
C GLN A 41 5.92 0.38 -6.42
N ASN A 42 5.19 -0.69 -6.68
CA ASN A 42 3.81 -0.54 -7.14
C ASN A 42 2.94 0.11 -6.09
N GLY A 43 3.13 -0.28 -4.83
CA GLY A 43 2.38 0.34 -3.74
C GLY A 43 2.71 1.81 -3.59
N ALA A 44 4.00 2.14 -3.72
CA ALA A 44 4.42 3.54 -3.64
C ALA A 44 3.80 4.36 -4.75
N TYR A 45 3.81 3.83 -5.96
CA TYR A 45 3.23 4.52 -7.09
C TYR A 45 1.74 4.79 -6.87
N LYS A 46 1.03 3.77 -6.43
CA LYS A 46 -0.40 3.91 -6.19
C LYS A 46 -0.68 4.89 -5.06
N ALA A 47 0.14 4.86 -4.02
CA ALA A 47 -0.05 5.77 -2.90
C ALA A 47 0.14 7.22 -3.34
N ILE A 48 1.16 7.48 -4.14
CA ILE A 48 1.39 8.83 -4.62
C ILE A 48 0.26 9.26 -5.54
N LEU A 49 -0.14 8.38 -6.44
CA LEU A 49 -1.19 8.69 -7.39
C LEU A 49 -2.51 9.03 -6.70
N HIS A 50 -2.81 8.33 -5.62
CA HIS A 50 -4.09 8.50 -4.94
C HIS A 50 -3.98 9.32 -3.66
N SER A 51 -2.86 9.98 -3.43
CA SER A 51 -2.65 10.72 -2.18
C SER A 51 -3.69 11.81 -1.97
N HIS A 52 -4.24 12.34 -3.05
CA HIS A 52 -5.25 13.38 -2.94
C HIS A 52 -6.53 12.90 -2.25
N LYS A 53 -6.71 11.60 -2.16
CA LYS A 53 -7.90 11.02 -1.52
C LYS A 53 -7.80 10.98 0.00
N ILE A 54 -6.65 11.28 0.56
CA ILE A 54 -6.50 11.27 2.00
C ILE A 54 -7.36 12.37 2.61
N LYS A 55 -8.23 11.99 3.51
CA LYS A 55 -9.11 12.96 4.14
C LYS A 55 -8.47 13.66 5.31
N ASN A 56 -7.70 12.92 6.09
CA ASN A 56 -7.05 13.47 7.27
C ASN A 56 -5.59 13.08 7.25
N ILE A 57 -4.74 14.09 7.10
CA ILE A 57 -3.31 13.85 6.94
C ILE A 57 -2.70 13.21 8.18
N LYS A 58 -3.35 13.34 9.32
CA LYS A 58 -2.86 12.69 10.53
C LYS A 58 -2.94 11.18 10.44
N HIS A 59 -3.77 10.66 9.55
CA HIS A 59 -3.91 9.23 9.35
C HIS A 59 -3.20 8.75 8.10
N ALA A 60 -2.29 9.57 7.57
CA ALA A 60 -1.60 9.23 6.32
C ALA A 60 -0.79 7.95 6.44
N GLU A 61 -0.17 7.72 7.59
CA GLU A 61 0.65 6.53 7.75
C GLU A 61 -0.19 5.27 7.71
N THR A 62 -1.33 5.28 8.38
CA THR A 62 -2.25 4.14 8.34
C THR A 62 -2.78 3.93 6.93
N TRP A 63 -3.11 5.02 6.27
CA TRP A 63 -3.61 4.97 4.90
C TRP A 63 -2.58 4.33 3.98
N LEU A 64 -1.33 4.75 4.10
CA LEU A 64 -0.25 4.21 3.28
C LEU A 64 -0.02 2.73 3.59
N TYR A 65 -0.06 2.38 4.85
CA TYR A 65 0.14 0.99 5.25
C TYR A 65 -0.90 0.09 4.61
N ARG A 66 -2.15 0.54 4.55
CA ARG A 66 -3.21 -0.25 3.92
C ARG A 66 -2.98 -0.42 2.43
N ILE A 67 -2.47 0.61 1.78
CA ILE A 67 -2.18 0.49 0.36
C ILE A 67 -1.09 -0.55 0.14
N MET A 68 -0.07 -0.54 0.99
CA MET A 68 0.98 -1.53 0.88
C MET A 68 0.47 -2.93 1.13
N LEU A 69 -0.37 -3.10 2.14
CA LEU A 69 -0.96 -4.41 2.41
C LEU A 69 -1.79 -4.91 1.24
N ASN A 70 -2.58 -4.02 0.66
CA ASN A 70 -3.39 -4.40 -0.50
C ASN A 70 -2.51 -4.87 -1.64
N GLU A 71 -1.39 -4.21 -1.86
CA GLU A 71 -0.50 -4.57 -2.93
C GLU A 71 0.16 -5.92 -2.65
N ILE A 72 0.55 -6.14 -1.40
CA ILE A 72 1.14 -7.41 -1.00
C ILE A 72 0.16 -8.55 -1.22
N PHE A 73 -1.08 -8.35 -0.77
CA PHE A 73 -2.08 -9.41 -0.89
C PHE A 73 -2.47 -9.66 -2.34
N ALA A 74 -2.49 -8.62 -3.16
CA ALA A 74 -2.79 -8.80 -4.57
C ALA A 74 -1.73 -9.69 -5.23
N ASN A 75 -0.46 -9.44 -4.91
CA ASN A 75 0.61 -10.25 -5.47
C ASN A 75 0.58 -11.67 -4.93
N TYR A 76 0.34 -11.79 -3.62
CA TYR A 76 0.27 -13.09 -2.98
C TYR A 76 -0.88 -13.91 -3.56
N ARG A 77 -2.00 -13.25 -3.77
CA ARG A 77 -3.18 -13.89 -4.32
C ARG A 77 -2.92 -14.43 -5.71
N ASP A 78 -2.21 -13.65 -6.53
CA ASP A 78 -1.88 -14.09 -7.88
C ASP A 78 -1.09 -15.39 -7.86
N ARG A 79 -0.22 -15.56 -6.87
CA ARG A 79 0.58 -16.76 -6.78
C ARG A 79 -0.21 -17.93 -6.29
N GLU A 80 -1.02 -17.69 -5.27
CA GLU A 80 -1.72 -18.77 -4.61
C GLU A 80 -2.94 -19.24 -5.36
N ALA A 81 -3.63 -18.31 -5.96
CA ALA A 81 -4.85 -18.60 -6.72
C ALA A 81 -5.96 -19.20 -5.87
N VAL A 82 -5.69 -19.43 -4.61
CA VAL A 82 -6.67 -20.05 -3.73
C VAL A 82 -7.32 -18.96 -2.91
N SER A 83 -8.60 -19.11 -2.63
CA SER A 83 -9.35 -18.17 -1.83
C SER A 83 -9.24 -16.76 -2.41
N LEU A 84 -9.03 -16.70 -3.70
CA LEU A 84 -8.90 -15.44 -4.39
C LEU A 84 -10.12 -14.57 -4.18
N GLU A 85 -11.27 -15.18 -4.30
CA GLU A 85 -12.51 -14.42 -4.19
C GLU A 85 -12.70 -13.85 -2.80
N GLU A 86 -12.30 -14.60 -1.80
CA GLU A 86 -12.43 -14.13 -0.43
C GLU A 86 -11.57 -12.90 -0.19
N VAL A 87 -10.35 -12.94 -0.67
CA VAL A 87 -9.44 -11.82 -0.48
C VAL A 87 -9.95 -10.59 -1.21
N VAL A 88 -10.41 -10.77 -2.43
CA VAL A 88 -10.94 -9.65 -3.20
C VAL A 88 -12.16 -9.05 -2.50
N TYR A 89 -13.02 -9.91 -2.01
CA TYR A 89 -14.22 -9.46 -1.35
C TYR A 89 -13.90 -8.61 -0.12
N GLU A 90 -12.98 -9.09 0.69
CA GLU A 90 -12.60 -8.37 1.88
C GLU A 90 -11.95 -7.04 1.56
N GLN A 91 -11.14 -7.02 0.54
CA GLN A 91 -10.51 -5.77 0.13
C GLN A 91 -11.53 -4.77 -0.36
N GLY A 92 -12.58 -5.26 -0.98
CA GLY A 92 -13.64 -4.36 -1.40
C GLY A 92 -14.28 -3.66 -0.23
N LYS A 93 -14.36 -4.33 0.89
CA LYS A 93 -14.91 -3.71 2.09
C LYS A 93 -14.01 -2.64 2.66
N GLU A 94 -12.73 -2.74 2.36
CA GLU A 94 -11.77 -1.80 2.89
C GLU A 94 -11.80 -0.47 2.19
N ASP A 95 -12.65 -0.32 1.22
CA ASP A 95 -12.76 0.95 0.53
C ASP A 95 -13.06 2.09 1.46
N THR A 96 -13.49 1.78 2.64
CA THR A 96 -13.82 2.80 3.60
C THR A 96 -12.63 3.55 4.13
N TYR A 97 -11.43 3.07 3.88
CA TYR A 97 -10.26 3.76 4.42
C TYR A 97 -10.02 5.08 3.73
N GLU A 98 -10.70 5.35 2.69
CA GLU A 98 -10.57 6.67 2.11
C GLU A 98 -11.38 7.64 2.95
#